data_1e1554e384ae11bddfc42cb0bb175ca6
#
_entry.id   1e1554e384ae11bddfc42cb0bb175ca6
#
_cell.length_a   1.000
_cell.length_b   1.000
_cell.length_c   1.000
_cell.angle_alpha   90.00
_cell.angle_beta   90.00
_cell.angle_gamma   90.00
#
_symmetry.space_group_name_H-M   'P 1'
#
loop_
_entity.id
_entity.type
_entity.pdbx_description
1 polymer ?
#
loop_
_entity_poly.entity_id
_entity_poly.type
_entity_poly.pdbx_seq_one_letter_code
_entity_poly.pdbx_strand_id
1 'polypeptide(L)'
;MREVLAEWQPVVDEAIADLLPREIEEEYLIDYYGPASHQYDPVAIQHALADPIWDLLDRGGKRWRAVVCLLLIDGFGEQPEEYLHYACIPEILHNGTIIVDDVEDGATLRRGEPALHRIYGEDIALNAGNALYFLPLKVISSNPADIESSAQLDIFEMLMYELNRTHLGQGMDIYWHRNPGVPVREAEYLEMCACKTGCLARIVARLAAILTDQPEEIERRIAQYAEAMSIAFQIGDDILDIENTLDSAGDFGKSFGNDIREGKRTLMVIHALETAEESNAERLTEILEAAENSRDEILEAIDILQTTDSIDYARDRARDFSSAAREHLEHVELENDRSEQLASFTDYVIDRNV
;
A
#
# COMPACT_ATOMS: atom_id res chain seq x y z
N MET A 1 16.23 9.00 -6.48
CA MET A 1 15.34 7.89 -6.04
C MET A 1 15.24 6.73 -7.02
N ARG A 2 14.96 6.90 -8.33
CA ARG A 2 14.85 5.77 -9.29
C ARG A 2 16.09 4.87 -9.33
N GLU A 3 17.29 5.44 -9.29
CA GLU A 3 18.55 4.69 -9.27
C GLU A 3 18.71 3.88 -8.00
N VAL A 4 18.38 4.45 -6.85
CA VAL A 4 18.42 3.77 -5.54
C VAL A 4 17.44 2.59 -5.50
N LEU A 5 16.21 2.78 -6.00
CA LEU A 5 15.25 1.69 -6.10
C LEU A 5 15.76 0.56 -7.03
N ALA A 6 16.36 0.90 -8.17
CA ALA A 6 16.90 -0.08 -9.10
C ALA A 6 18.11 -0.86 -8.54
N GLU A 7 18.91 -0.24 -7.67
CA GLU A 7 20.03 -0.87 -6.99
C GLU A 7 19.57 -1.87 -5.94
N TRP A 8 18.63 -1.48 -5.08
CA TRP A 8 18.16 -2.29 -3.96
C TRP A 8 17.11 -3.35 -4.34
N GLN A 9 16.35 -3.13 -5.39
CA GLN A 9 15.26 -4.05 -5.77
C GLN A 9 15.73 -5.51 -5.92
N PRO A 10 16.83 -5.84 -6.63
CA PRO A 10 17.28 -7.24 -6.73
C PRO A 10 17.67 -7.85 -5.38
N VAL A 11 18.27 -7.05 -4.48
CA VAL A 11 18.67 -7.48 -3.15
C VAL A 11 17.45 -7.80 -2.28
N VAL A 12 16.42 -6.96 -2.35
CA VAL A 12 15.14 -7.18 -1.66
C VAL A 12 14.40 -8.39 -2.24
N ASP A 13 14.41 -8.58 -3.57
CA ASP A 13 13.77 -9.73 -4.21
C ASP A 13 14.44 -11.06 -3.78
N GLU A 14 15.77 -11.08 -3.65
CA GLU A 14 16.51 -12.23 -3.11
C GLU A 14 16.16 -12.51 -1.64
N ALA A 15 16.13 -11.47 -0.79
CA ALA A 15 15.75 -11.61 0.60
C ALA A 15 14.28 -12.07 0.79
N ILE A 16 13.36 -11.66 -0.07
CA ILE A 16 11.99 -12.19 -0.09
C ILE A 16 11.99 -13.66 -0.47
N ALA A 17 12.83 -14.09 -1.41
CA ALA A 17 12.93 -15.49 -1.82
C ALA A 17 13.51 -16.39 -0.72
N ASP A 18 14.36 -15.85 0.15
CA ASP A 18 14.84 -16.57 1.34
C ASP A 18 13.74 -16.79 2.39
N LEU A 19 12.80 -15.84 2.50
CA LEU A 19 11.70 -15.90 3.46
C LEU A 19 10.50 -16.73 2.96
N LEU A 20 10.25 -16.73 1.67
CA LEU A 20 9.12 -17.35 1.02
C LEU A 20 9.63 -18.33 -0.06
N PRO A 21 9.72 -19.64 0.21
CA PRO A 21 10.25 -20.60 -0.76
C PRO A 21 9.36 -20.67 -2.01
N ARG A 22 10.00 -20.78 -3.17
CA ARG A 22 9.31 -20.97 -4.45
C ARG A 22 8.79 -22.40 -4.60
N GLU A 23 9.53 -23.37 -4.05
CA GLU A 23 9.19 -24.79 -4.06
C GLU A 23 8.96 -25.27 -2.63
N ILE A 24 7.81 -25.88 -2.40
CA ILE A 24 7.43 -26.41 -1.10
C ILE A 24 7.84 -27.87 -1.01
N GLU A 25 8.90 -28.12 -0.25
CA GLU A 25 9.36 -29.47 0.09
C GLU A 25 8.96 -29.84 1.53
N GLU A 26 8.86 -31.14 1.81
CA GLU A 26 8.51 -31.62 3.17
C GLU A 26 9.56 -31.18 4.20
N GLU A 27 10.83 -31.14 3.82
CA GLU A 27 11.93 -30.67 4.68
C GLU A 27 11.75 -29.22 5.10
N TYR A 28 11.40 -28.32 4.18
CA TYR A 28 11.06 -26.92 4.47
C TYR A 28 9.89 -26.82 5.47
N LEU A 29 8.82 -27.60 5.26
CA LEU A 29 7.66 -27.57 6.14
C LEU A 29 8.02 -28.02 7.56
N ILE A 30 8.87 -29.03 7.69
CA ILE A 30 9.34 -29.51 8.99
C ILE A 30 10.24 -28.48 9.67
N ASP A 31 11.16 -27.87 8.94
CA ASP A 31 12.10 -26.89 9.49
C ASP A 31 11.38 -25.60 9.91
N TYR A 32 10.41 -25.18 9.12
CA TYR A 32 9.70 -23.91 9.37
C TYR A 32 8.55 -24.04 10.38
N TYR A 33 7.74 -25.11 10.29
CA TYR A 33 6.54 -25.30 11.11
C TYR A 33 6.68 -26.39 12.16
N GLY A 34 7.74 -27.21 12.09
CA GLY A 34 7.94 -28.39 12.90
C GLY A 34 7.32 -29.65 12.25
N PRO A 35 7.54 -30.83 12.88
CA PRO A 35 7.00 -32.07 12.35
C PRO A 35 5.46 -32.07 12.35
N ALA A 36 4.88 -32.55 11.26
CA ALA A 36 3.44 -32.69 11.16
C ALA A 36 2.90 -33.67 12.22
N SER A 37 1.73 -33.37 12.79
CA SER A 37 1.03 -34.32 13.67
C SER A 37 0.55 -35.58 12.95
N HIS A 38 0.40 -35.49 11.64
CA HIS A 38 0.05 -36.61 10.76
C HIS A 38 0.96 -36.61 9.54
N GLN A 39 0.60 -35.89 8.47
CA GLN A 39 1.42 -35.78 7.25
C GLN A 39 1.12 -34.47 6.55
N TYR A 40 2.17 -33.74 6.11
CA TYR A 40 2.01 -32.63 5.18
C TYR A 40 1.69 -33.13 3.78
N ASP A 41 0.96 -32.32 3.00
CA ASP A 41 0.80 -32.47 1.57
C ASP A 41 1.50 -31.30 0.85
N PRO A 42 2.83 -31.42 0.53
CA PRO A 42 3.59 -30.35 -0.11
C PRO A 42 2.99 -29.91 -1.45
N VAL A 43 2.38 -30.84 -2.21
CA VAL A 43 1.78 -30.52 -3.51
C VAL A 43 0.56 -29.61 -3.34
N ALA A 44 -0.35 -29.93 -2.42
CA ALA A 44 -1.51 -29.08 -2.14
C ALA A 44 -1.09 -27.71 -1.61
N ILE A 45 -0.07 -27.67 -0.73
CA ILE A 45 0.46 -26.40 -0.18
C ILE A 45 1.13 -25.58 -1.29
N GLN A 46 1.90 -26.21 -2.19
CA GLN A 46 2.48 -25.54 -3.35
C GLN A 46 1.41 -24.79 -4.15
N HIS A 47 0.36 -25.50 -4.61
CA HIS A 47 -0.64 -24.93 -5.50
C HIS A 47 -1.60 -23.95 -4.84
N ALA A 48 -1.88 -24.12 -3.54
CA ALA A 48 -2.82 -23.28 -2.80
C ALA A 48 -2.15 -22.12 -2.03
N LEU A 49 -0.82 -22.05 -1.99
CA LEU A 49 -0.11 -21.03 -1.24
C LEU A 49 1.08 -20.46 -2.04
N ALA A 50 2.10 -21.25 -2.37
CA ALA A 50 3.32 -20.72 -2.98
C ALA A 50 3.10 -20.22 -4.41
N ASP A 51 2.43 -21.01 -5.28
CA ASP A 51 2.19 -20.62 -6.67
C ASP A 51 1.46 -19.27 -6.81
N PRO A 52 0.33 -19.01 -6.13
CA PRO A 52 -0.34 -17.71 -6.25
C PRO A 52 0.47 -16.56 -5.64
N ILE A 53 1.21 -16.77 -4.56
CA ILE A 53 2.08 -15.74 -3.97
C ILE A 53 3.18 -15.34 -4.97
N TRP A 54 3.86 -16.33 -5.54
CA TRP A 54 4.95 -16.07 -6.48
C TRP A 54 4.47 -15.54 -7.83
N ASP A 55 3.29 -15.95 -8.30
CA ASP A 55 2.67 -15.34 -9.46
C ASP A 55 2.56 -13.81 -9.30
N LEU A 56 2.07 -13.31 -8.14
CA LEU A 56 2.00 -11.87 -7.91
C LEU A 56 3.38 -11.22 -7.74
N LEU A 57 4.29 -11.85 -7.00
CA LEU A 57 5.63 -11.31 -6.73
C LEU A 57 6.46 -11.18 -8.02
N ASP A 58 6.37 -12.15 -8.92
CA ASP A 58 7.10 -12.20 -10.19
C ASP A 58 6.57 -11.17 -11.22
N ARG A 59 5.33 -10.69 -11.07
CA ARG A 59 4.81 -9.57 -11.88
C ARG A 59 5.53 -8.25 -11.59
N GLY A 60 6.51 -8.27 -10.69
CA GLY A 60 7.35 -7.13 -10.34
C GLY A 60 6.77 -6.26 -9.23
N GLY A 61 7.37 -5.09 -9.09
CA GLY A 61 7.08 -4.11 -8.04
C GLY A 61 8.35 -3.35 -7.72
N LYS A 62 8.23 -2.08 -7.34
CA LYS A 62 9.41 -1.23 -7.08
C LYS A 62 10.09 -1.54 -5.74
N ARG A 63 9.51 -2.38 -4.89
CA ARG A 63 9.98 -2.75 -3.54
C ARG A 63 10.28 -1.52 -2.66
N TRP A 64 9.60 -0.41 -2.92
CA TRP A 64 9.94 0.87 -2.32
C TRP A 64 9.79 0.89 -0.79
N ARG A 65 8.88 0.08 -0.24
CA ARG A 65 8.69 0.02 1.22
C ARG A 65 9.91 -0.56 1.91
N ALA A 66 10.42 -1.67 1.41
CA ALA A 66 11.66 -2.25 1.92
C ALA A 66 12.84 -1.29 1.72
N VAL A 67 12.96 -0.67 0.54
CA VAL A 67 14.05 0.27 0.24
C VAL A 67 14.00 1.49 1.17
N VAL A 68 12.82 2.07 1.42
CA VAL A 68 12.69 3.19 2.37
C VAL A 68 13.06 2.77 3.79
N CYS A 69 12.70 1.55 4.21
CA CYS A 69 13.13 1.01 5.50
C CYS A 69 14.66 0.95 5.60
N LEU A 70 15.32 0.41 4.57
CA LEU A 70 16.78 0.30 4.53
C LEU A 70 17.47 1.68 4.49
N LEU A 71 16.91 2.65 3.76
CA LEU A 71 17.41 4.02 3.74
C LEU A 71 17.32 4.70 5.11
N LEU A 72 16.24 4.44 5.85
CA LEU A 72 16.09 4.95 7.21
C LEU A 72 17.09 4.30 8.17
N ILE A 73 17.29 2.98 8.08
CA ILE A 73 18.27 2.24 8.89
C ILE A 73 19.70 2.80 8.64
N ASP A 74 20.08 2.97 7.37
CA ASP A 74 21.37 3.57 7.00
C ASP A 74 21.46 5.04 7.47
N GLY A 75 20.38 5.79 7.36
CA GLY A 75 20.31 7.16 7.85
C GLY A 75 20.43 7.28 9.38
N PHE A 76 20.04 6.27 10.13
CA PHE A 76 20.25 6.16 11.57
C PHE A 76 21.63 5.61 11.97
N GLY A 77 22.51 5.36 10.98
CA GLY A 77 23.91 5.00 11.20
C GLY A 77 24.17 3.49 11.33
N GLU A 78 23.18 2.65 11.01
CA GLU A 78 23.33 1.18 11.03
C GLU A 78 23.56 0.64 9.62
N GLN A 79 24.01 -0.63 9.50
CA GLN A 79 24.23 -1.30 8.23
C GLN A 79 22.93 -1.93 7.73
N PRO A 80 22.31 -1.42 6.64
CA PRO A 80 21.00 -1.88 6.19
C PRO A 80 20.97 -3.36 5.80
N GLU A 81 22.10 -3.94 5.35
CA GLU A 81 22.20 -5.33 4.96
C GLU A 81 21.94 -6.31 6.11
N GLU A 82 22.22 -5.92 7.35
CA GLU A 82 21.98 -6.74 8.54
C GLU A 82 20.48 -6.89 8.83
N TYR A 83 19.65 -5.96 8.34
CA TYR A 83 18.22 -5.88 8.59
C TYR A 83 17.34 -6.20 7.37
N LEU A 84 17.93 -6.76 6.30
CA LEU A 84 17.22 -7.03 5.02
C LEU A 84 15.93 -7.83 5.22
N HIS A 85 15.96 -8.90 6.00
CA HIS A 85 14.79 -9.73 6.24
C HIS A 85 13.67 -8.96 6.99
N TYR A 86 14.04 -8.10 7.95
CA TYR A 86 13.06 -7.23 8.61
C TYR A 86 12.47 -6.21 7.65
N ALA A 87 13.29 -5.59 6.80
CA ALA A 87 12.83 -4.63 5.79
C ALA A 87 11.87 -5.25 4.76
N CYS A 88 11.92 -6.57 4.54
CA CYS A 88 10.98 -7.29 3.68
C CYS A 88 9.58 -7.43 4.28
N ILE A 89 9.40 -7.32 5.62
CA ILE A 89 8.10 -7.48 6.29
C ILE A 89 7.02 -6.59 5.65
N PRO A 90 7.18 -5.25 5.53
CA PRO A 90 6.13 -4.39 4.96
C PRO A 90 5.86 -4.66 3.47
N GLU A 91 6.84 -5.15 2.70
CA GLU A 91 6.61 -5.54 1.30
C GLU A 91 5.77 -6.80 1.19
N ILE A 92 6.04 -7.80 2.02
CA ILE A 92 5.27 -9.05 2.04
C ILE A 92 3.84 -8.78 2.50
N LEU A 93 3.67 -8.01 3.59
CA LEU A 93 2.37 -7.56 4.08
C LEU A 93 1.58 -6.82 2.99
N HIS A 94 2.22 -5.91 2.27
CA HIS A 94 1.58 -5.16 1.18
C HIS A 94 1.10 -6.07 0.04
N ASN A 95 1.87 -7.09 -0.35
CA ASN A 95 1.40 -8.02 -1.38
C ASN A 95 0.19 -8.84 -0.87
N GLY A 96 0.14 -9.16 0.42
CA GLY A 96 -1.05 -9.75 1.05
C GLY A 96 -2.28 -8.84 0.97
N THR A 97 -2.11 -7.54 1.31
CA THR A 97 -3.22 -6.57 1.21
C THR A 97 -3.72 -6.41 -0.22
N ILE A 98 -2.83 -6.39 -1.22
CA ILE A 98 -3.22 -6.31 -2.64
C ILE A 98 -4.09 -7.51 -3.05
N ILE A 99 -3.70 -8.74 -2.67
CA ILE A 99 -4.46 -9.94 -3.06
C ILE A 99 -5.87 -9.91 -2.48
N VAL A 100 -5.99 -9.54 -1.20
CA VAL A 100 -7.29 -9.48 -0.52
C VAL A 100 -8.15 -8.34 -1.11
N ASP A 101 -7.58 -7.17 -1.31
CA ASP A 101 -8.23 -6.00 -1.91
C ASP A 101 -8.77 -6.31 -3.32
N ASP A 102 -7.98 -7.00 -4.16
CA ASP A 102 -8.42 -7.44 -5.49
C ASP A 102 -9.65 -8.36 -5.46
N VAL A 103 -9.80 -9.19 -4.43
CA VAL A 103 -10.99 -10.04 -4.26
C VAL A 103 -12.18 -9.21 -3.78
N GLU A 104 -11.96 -8.31 -2.82
CA GLU A 104 -13.01 -7.46 -2.22
C GLU A 104 -13.60 -6.49 -3.25
N ASP A 105 -12.75 -5.94 -4.14
CA ASP A 105 -13.13 -5.01 -5.20
C ASP A 105 -13.57 -5.74 -6.49
N GLY A 106 -13.41 -7.07 -6.57
CA GLY A 106 -13.70 -7.84 -7.77
C GLY A 106 -12.81 -7.46 -8.96
N ALA A 107 -11.58 -7.03 -8.69
CA ALA A 107 -10.63 -6.54 -9.67
C ALA A 107 -10.45 -7.51 -10.85
N THR A 108 -10.29 -6.98 -12.05
CA THR A 108 -10.10 -7.82 -13.24
C THR A 108 -8.64 -8.02 -13.59
N LEU A 109 -7.82 -7.02 -13.34
CA LEU A 109 -6.38 -7.00 -13.65
C LEU A 109 -5.57 -6.52 -12.46
N ARG A 110 -4.36 -7.05 -12.32
CA ARG A 110 -3.34 -6.56 -11.39
C ARG A 110 -1.97 -6.63 -12.06
N ARG A 111 -1.28 -5.50 -12.13
CA ARG A 111 0.05 -5.37 -12.78
C ARG A 111 0.05 -5.89 -14.23
N GLY A 112 -1.02 -5.59 -14.99
CA GLY A 112 -1.15 -5.95 -16.40
C GLY A 112 -1.66 -7.36 -16.69
N GLU A 113 -1.75 -8.23 -15.67
CA GLU A 113 -2.23 -9.60 -15.78
C GLU A 113 -3.58 -9.77 -15.05
N PRO A 114 -4.36 -10.85 -15.31
CA PRO A 114 -5.58 -11.10 -14.55
C PRO A 114 -5.32 -11.17 -13.04
N ALA A 115 -6.21 -10.60 -12.22
CA ALA A 115 -6.11 -10.69 -10.77
C ALA A 115 -6.08 -12.15 -10.30
N LEU A 116 -5.37 -12.47 -9.20
CA LEU A 116 -5.12 -13.85 -8.77
C LEU A 116 -6.41 -14.67 -8.58
N HIS A 117 -7.45 -14.06 -8.02
CA HIS A 117 -8.73 -14.73 -7.83
C HIS A 117 -9.42 -15.12 -9.14
N ARG A 118 -9.05 -14.50 -10.27
CA ARG A 118 -9.53 -14.88 -11.62
C ARG A 118 -8.75 -16.08 -12.18
N ILE A 119 -7.53 -16.32 -11.68
CA ILE A 119 -6.67 -17.42 -12.14
C ILE A 119 -6.84 -18.64 -11.24
N TYR A 120 -6.76 -18.47 -9.92
CA TYR A 120 -6.70 -19.54 -8.93
C TYR A 120 -8.02 -19.80 -8.20
N GLY A 121 -9.01 -18.88 -8.31
CA GLY A 121 -10.24 -18.87 -7.52
C GLY A 121 -10.14 -17.99 -6.27
N GLU A 122 -11.30 -17.51 -5.79
CA GLU A 122 -11.39 -16.60 -4.64
C GLU A 122 -10.86 -17.23 -3.35
N ASP A 123 -11.12 -18.50 -3.12
CA ASP A 123 -10.73 -19.25 -1.94
C ASP A 123 -9.20 -19.39 -1.83
N ILE A 124 -8.52 -19.74 -2.92
CA ILE A 124 -7.06 -19.83 -2.97
C ILE A 124 -6.44 -18.43 -2.84
N ALA A 125 -6.96 -17.43 -3.56
CA ALA A 125 -6.45 -16.07 -3.48
C ALA A 125 -6.56 -15.51 -2.06
N LEU A 126 -7.72 -15.64 -1.40
CA LEU A 126 -7.90 -15.22 -0.02
C LEU A 126 -6.99 -15.96 0.96
N ASN A 127 -6.80 -17.29 0.78
CA ASN A 127 -5.88 -18.04 1.62
C ASN A 127 -4.44 -17.55 1.47
N ALA A 128 -3.98 -17.34 0.23
CA ALA A 128 -2.64 -16.85 -0.06
C ALA A 128 -2.42 -15.41 0.47
N GLY A 129 -3.39 -14.51 0.24
CA GLY A 129 -3.34 -13.14 0.75
C GLY A 129 -3.31 -13.09 2.28
N ASN A 130 -4.17 -13.84 2.94
CA ASN A 130 -4.20 -13.92 4.41
C ASN A 130 -2.92 -14.52 4.98
N ALA A 131 -2.32 -15.52 4.33
CA ALA A 131 -1.05 -16.09 4.77
C ALA A 131 0.07 -15.05 4.79
N LEU A 132 0.09 -14.11 3.83
CA LEU A 132 1.08 -13.05 3.77
C LEU A 132 0.96 -12.01 4.92
N TYR A 133 -0.14 -12.00 5.69
CA TYR A 133 -0.20 -11.23 6.94
C TYR A 133 0.57 -11.90 8.08
N PHE A 134 0.78 -13.21 8.04
CA PHE A 134 1.38 -13.96 9.14
C PHE A 134 2.78 -14.49 8.83
N LEU A 135 3.03 -14.91 7.59
CA LEU A 135 4.34 -15.48 7.19
C LEU A 135 5.52 -14.55 7.56
N PRO A 136 5.50 -13.23 7.29
CA PRO A 136 6.62 -12.36 7.60
C PRO A 136 6.85 -12.17 9.10
N LEU A 137 5.87 -12.46 9.96
CA LEU A 137 6.06 -12.38 11.42
C LEU A 137 7.04 -13.41 11.95
N LYS A 138 7.32 -14.46 11.17
CA LYS A 138 8.35 -15.45 11.51
C LYS A 138 9.75 -14.82 11.57
N VAL A 139 10.01 -13.77 10.81
CA VAL A 139 11.28 -13.02 10.87
C VAL A 139 11.56 -12.54 12.30
N ILE A 140 10.53 -12.02 12.98
CA ILE A 140 10.67 -11.52 14.36
C ILE A 140 11.09 -12.67 15.30
N SER A 141 10.46 -13.84 15.18
CA SER A 141 10.76 -14.98 16.04
C SER A 141 12.08 -15.70 15.70
N SER A 142 12.49 -15.68 14.42
CA SER A 142 13.80 -16.24 14.01
C SER A 142 14.96 -15.30 14.31
N ASN A 143 14.68 -14.00 14.43
CA ASN A 143 15.62 -12.97 14.84
C ASN A 143 16.96 -12.98 14.08
N PRO A 144 16.95 -12.86 12.74
CA PRO A 144 18.17 -13.01 11.94
C PRO A 144 19.22 -11.90 12.20
N ALA A 145 18.83 -10.74 12.72
CA ALA A 145 19.71 -9.63 13.07
C ALA A 145 20.13 -9.63 14.55
N ASP A 146 19.76 -10.64 15.32
CA ASP A 146 20.10 -10.80 16.75
C ASP A 146 19.75 -9.57 17.62
N ILE A 147 18.58 -8.94 17.33
CA ILE A 147 18.09 -7.79 18.09
C ILE A 147 17.63 -8.20 19.49
N GLU A 148 17.58 -7.25 20.41
CA GLU A 148 17.13 -7.45 21.78
C GLU A 148 15.66 -7.93 21.84
N SER A 149 15.34 -8.77 22.83
CA SER A 149 13.97 -9.29 22.99
C SER A 149 12.92 -8.20 23.24
N SER A 150 13.30 -7.07 23.82
CA SER A 150 12.44 -5.89 23.96
C SER A 150 12.05 -5.33 22.58
N ALA A 151 13.03 -5.13 21.69
CA ALA A 151 12.79 -4.66 20.34
C ALA A 151 11.91 -5.63 19.51
N GLN A 152 12.11 -6.96 19.68
CA GLN A 152 11.22 -7.96 19.07
C GLN A 152 9.77 -7.79 19.53
N LEU A 153 9.54 -7.55 20.84
CA LEU A 153 8.22 -7.33 21.39
C LEU A 153 7.61 -6.02 20.85
N ASP A 154 8.38 -4.94 20.85
CA ASP A 154 7.95 -3.63 20.34
C ASP A 154 7.56 -3.70 18.87
N ILE A 155 8.33 -4.41 18.03
CA ILE A 155 8.00 -4.67 16.63
C ILE A 155 6.67 -5.44 16.52
N PHE A 156 6.51 -6.49 17.34
CA PHE A 156 5.30 -7.29 17.30
C PHE A 156 4.05 -6.48 17.71
N GLU A 157 4.13 -5.70 18.78
CA GLU A 157 3.06 -4.82 19.24
C GLU A 157 2.73 -3.73 18.21
N MET A 158 3.75 -3.12 17.62
CA MET A 158 3.61 -2.14 16.55
C MET A 158 2.89 -2.73 15.34
N LEU A 159 3.30 -3.92 14.87
CA LEU A 159 2.65 -4.58 13.74
C LEU A 159 1.19 -4.93 14.04
N MET A 160 0.90 -5.47 15.24
CA MET A 160 -0.47 -5.75 15.67
C MET A 160 -1.34 -4.49 15.66
N TYR A 161 -0.81 -3.37 16.15
CA TYR A 161 -1.53 -2.10 16.16
C TYR A 161 -1.82 -1.60 14.74
N GLU A 162 -0.81 -1.53 13.87
CA GLU A 162 -0.95 -0.98 12.53
C GLU A 162 -1.79 -1.88 11.61
N LEU A 163 -1.63 -3.21 11.69
CA LEU A 163 -2.44 -4.14 10.91
C LEU A 163 -3.93 -4.09 11.31
N ASN A 164 -4.24 -3.93 12.61
CA ASN A 164 -5.62 -3.70 13.01
C ASN A 164 -6.19 -2.40 12.42
N ARG A 165 -5.41 -1.31 12.41
CA ARG A 165 -5.83 -0.05 11.79
C ARG A 165 -6.05 -0.19 10.28
N THR A 166 -5.21 -0.99 9.59
CA THR A 166 -5.41 -1.27 8.15
C THR A 166 -6.81 -1.80 7.89
N HIS A 167 -7.30 -2.72 8.71
CA HIS A 167 -8.66 -3.25 8.57
C HIS A 167 -9.77 -2.24 8.93
N LEU A 168 -9.49 -1.25 9.80
CA LEU A 168 -10.44 -0.14 10.02
C LEU A 168 -10.56 0.71 8.75
N GLY A 169 -9.44 1.07 8.13
CA GLY A 169 -9.42 1.82 6.86
C GLY A 169 -10.11 1.06 5.74
N GLN A 170 -9.77 -0.21 5.55
CA GLN A 170 -10.41 -1.08 4.55
C GLN A 170 -11.92 -1.21 4.80
N GLY A 171 -12.34 -1.37 6.04
CA GLY A 171 -13.76 -1.45 6.40
C GLY A 171 -14.55 -0.17 6.09
N MET A 172 -13.95 1.02 6.29
CA MET A 172 -14.55 2.30 5.91
C MET A 172 -14.70 2.38 4.38
N ASP A 173 -13.64 2.07 3.64
CA ASP A 173 -13.62 2.10 2.18
C ASP A 173 -14.66 1.17 1.57
N ILE A 174 -14.70 -0.11 1.97
CA ILE A 174 -15.70 -1.09 1.54
C ILE A 174 -17.12 -0.62 1.86
N TYR A 175 -17.34 -0.05 3.05
CA TYR A 175 -18.67 0.39 3.44
C TYR A 175 -19.17 1.54 2.57
N TRP A 176 -18.32 2.53 2.28
CA TRP A 176 -18.69 3.67 1.43
C TRP A 176 -18.91 3.24 -0.02
N HIS A 177 -18.05 2.38 -0.52
CA HIS A 177 -18.16 1.80 -1.86
C HIS A 177 -19.51 1.06 -2.06
N ARG A 178 -19.93 0.28 -1.07
CA ARG A 178 -21.21 -0.46 -1.11
C ARG A 178 -22.44 0.39 -0.78
N ASN A 179 -22.26 1.59 -0.24
CA ASN A 179 -23.31 2.48 0.16
C ASN A 179 -23.07 3.91 -0.37
N PRO A 180 -23.10 4.09 -1.68
CA PRO A 180 -22.68 5.34 -2.31
C PRO A 180 -23.53 6.57 -1.90
N GLY A 181 -24.77 6.38 -1.41
CA GLY A 181 -25.60 7.45 -0.86
C GLY A 181 -25.17 7.97 0.51
N VAL A 182 -24.17 7.36 1.17
CA VAL A 182 -23.66 7.83 2.46
C VAL A 182 -22.73 9.03 2.23
N PRO A 183 -23.01 10.18 2.90
CA PRO A 183 -22.12 11.33 2.83
C PRO A 183 -20.79 11.02 3.53
N VAL A 184 -19.68 11.31 2.88
CA VAL A 184 -18.32 11.17 3.44
C VAL A 184 -17.68 12.55 3.50
N ARG A 185 -17.16 12.92 4.66
CA ARG A 185 -16.45 14.19 4.85
C ARG A 185 -14.95 14.00 4.57
N GLU A 186 -14.28 15.07 4.16
CA GLU A 186 -12.83 15.08 3.93
C GLU A 186 -12.06 14.46 5.11
N ALA A 187 -12.37 14.84 6.36
CA ALA A 187 -11.68 14.30 7.53
C ALA A 187 -11.83 12.77 7.69
N GLU A 188 -12.96 12.21 7.27
CA GLU A 188 -13.21 10.76 7.28
C GLU A 188 -12.42 10.05 6.17
N TYR A 189 -12.37 10.65 4.99
CA TYR A 189 -11.53 10.17 3.88
C TYR A 189 -10.05 10.17 4.27
N LEU A 190 -9.55 11.25 4.88
CA LEU A 190 -8.16 11.35 5.32
C LEU A 190 -7.82 10.30 6.39
N GLU A 191 -8.72 10.04 7.36
CA GLU A 191 -8.53 8.98 8.35
C GLU A 191 -8.55 7.59 7.69
N MET A 192 -9.42 7.36 6.70
CA MET A 192 -9.41 6.13 5.92
C MET A 192 -8.07 5.94 5.21
N CYS A 193 -7.54 6.97 4.54
CA CYS A 193 -6.23 6.93 3.90
C CYS A 193 -5.10 6.67 4.91
N ALA A 194 -5.12 7.33 6.09
CA ALA A 194 -4.17 7.11 7.16
C ALA A 194 -4.24 5.68 7.71
N CYS A 195 -5.40 5.08 7.76
CA CYS A 195 -5.60 3.72 8.22
C CYS A 195 -5.29 2.67 7.14
N LYS A 196 -5.80 2.82 5.91
CA LYS A 196 -5.64 1.84 4.82
C LYS A 196 -4.22 1.87 4.25
N THR A 197 -3.74 3.04 3.81
CA THR A 197 -2.46 3.22 3.12
C THR A 197 -1.35 3.64 4.09
N GLY A 198 -1.64 4.54 5.02
CA GLY A 198 -0.71 5.10 5.98
C GLY A 198 -0.13 4.09 6.96
N CYS A 199 -0.90 3.06 7.33
CA CYS A 199 -0.44 2.01 8.23
C CYS A 199 0.83 1.31 7.71
N LEU A 200 0.85 0.91 6.45
CA LEU A 200 2.02 0.24 5.88
C LEU A 200 3.25 1.16 5.82
N ALA A 201 3.04 2.46 5.55
CA ALA A 201 4.14 3.42 5.56
C ALA A 201 4.66 3.67 6.99
N ARG A 202 3.77 3.75 7.99
CA ARG A 202 4.18 3.84 9.40
C ARG A 202 4.90 2.58 9.87
N ILE A 203 4.50 1.38 9.43
CA ILE A 203 5.24 0.15 9.70
C ILE A 203 6.69 0.27 9.21
N VAL A 204 6.90 0.74 7.98
CA VAL A 204 8.25 0.97 7.42
C VAL A 204 9.09 1.88 8.34
N ALA A 205 8.54 3.03 8.70
CA ALA A 205 9.26 4.05 9.47
C ALA A 205 9.53 3.61 10.91
N ARG A 206 8.50 3.09 11.59
CA ARG A 206 8.60 2.63 12.98
C ARG A 206 9.50 1.42 13.12
N LEU A 207 9.43 0.50 12.15
CA LEU A 207 10.31 -0.67 12.10
C LEU A 207 11.78 -0.24 12.04
N ALA A 208 12.14 0.68 11.15
CA ALA A 208 13.49 1.20 11.07
C ALA A 208 13.94 1.86 12.39
N ALA A 209 13.08 2.68 13.01
CA ALA A 209 13.38 3.34 14.27
C ALA A 209 13.59 2.34 15.44
N ILE A 210 12.74 1.32 15.55
CA ILE A 210 12.86 0.29 16.59
C ILE A 210 14.13 -0.55 16.39
N LEU A 211 14.40 -0.97 15.15
CA LEU A 211 15.59 -1.78 14.82
C LEU A 211 16.91 -1.05 15.13
N THR A 212 16.90 0.28 15.10
CA THR A 212 18.08 1.12 15.34
C THR A 212 18.05 1.82 16.71
N ASP A 213 17.21 1.35 17.64
CA ASP A 213 17.08 1.86 19.03
C ASP A 213 16.89 3.39 19.10
N GLN A 214 16.06 3.94 18.19
CA GLN A 214 15.78 5.37 18.19
C GLN A 214 14.85 5.77 19.32
N PRO A 215 15.01 6.99 19.90
CA PRO A 215 14.09 7.50 20.90
C PRO A 215 12.64 7.59 20.39
N GLU A 216 11.65 7.41 21.27
CA GLU A 216 10.21 7.48 20.96
C GLU A 216 9.82 8.75 20.18
N GLU A 217 10.46 9.89 20.47
CA GLU A 217 10.24 11.14 19.74
C GLU A 217 10.64 11.03 18.26
N ILE A 218 11.76 10.37 17.98
CA ILE A 218 12.23 10.14 16.59
C ILE A 218 11.32 9.12 15.88
N GLU A 219 10.99 8.02 16.55
CA GLU A 219 10.01 7.05 16.02
C GLU A 219 8.71 7.75 15.65
N ARG A 220 8.17 8.58 16.52
CA ARG A 220 6.94 9.34 16.29
C ARG A 220 7.08 10.30 15.10
N ARG A 221 8.18 11.03 14.97
CA ARG A 221 8.44 11.99 13.88
C ARG A 221 8.50 11.30 12.53
N ILE A 222 9.26 10.20 12.46
CA ILE A 222 9.39 9.47 11.19
C ILE A 222 8.10 8.73 10.81
N ALA A 223 7.30 8.31 11.78
CA ALA A 223 5.97 7.78 11.54
C ALA A 223 5.01 8.84 10.97
N GLN A 224 5.06 10.08 11.48
CA GLN A 224 4.28 11.21 10.95
C GLN A 224 4.71 11.59 9.52
N TYR A 225 6.03 11.59 9.24
CA TYR A 225 6.55 11.72 7.88
C TYR A 225 5.92 10.67 6.94
N ALA A 226 5.99 9.40 7.33
CA ALA A 226 5.52 8.29 6.52
C ALA A 226 3.98 8.34 6.29
N GLU A 227 3.21 8.72 7.32
CA GLU A 227 1.76 8.89 7.21
C GLU A 227 1.41 10.02 6.24
N ALA A 228 1.99 11.21 6.42
CA ALA A 228 1.72 12.35 5.56
C ALA A 228 2.11 12.07 4.10
N MET A 229 3.29 11.47 3.88
CA MET A 229 3.75 11.03 2.56
C MET A 229 2.76 10.06 1.91
N SER A 230 2.22 9.09 2.67
CA SER A 230 1.31 8.09 2.14
C SER A 230 -0.09 8.64 1.82
N ILE A 231 -0.57 9.63 2.57
CA ILE A 231 -1.82 10.34 2.25
C ILE A 231 -1.64 11.14 0.95
N ALA A 232 -0.53 11.87 0.81
CA ALA A 232 -0.19 12.57 -0.44
C ALA A 232 -0.13 11.60 -1.63
N PHE A 233 0.45 10.41 -1.42
CA PHE A 233 0.52 9.34 -2.42
C PHE A 233 -0.87 8.87 -2.85
N GLN A 234 -1.77 8.61 -1.89
CA GLN A 234 -3.13 8.14 -2.19
C GLN A 234 -3.92 9.18 -2.99
N ILE A 235 -3.87 10.45 -2.56
CA ILE A 235 -4.53 11.55 -3.30
C ILE A 235 -3.93 11.66 -4.72
N GLY A 236 -2.61 11.52 -4.84
CA GLY A 236 -1.93 11.51 -6.14
C GLY A 236 -2.35 10.35 -7.05
N ASP A 237 -2.55 9.16 -6.49
CA ASP A 237 -3.04 7.99 -7.24
C ASP A 237 -4.47 8.22 -7.76
N ASP A 238 -5.35 8.77 -6.92
CA ASP A 238 -6.73 9.10 -7.29
C ASP A 238 -6.77 10.14 -8.42
N ILE A 239 -5.88 11.17 -8.38
CA ILE A 239 -5.74 12.16 -9.46
C ILE A 239 -5.27 11.50 -10.76
N LEU A 240 -4.26 10.62 -10.67
CA LEU A 240 -3.70 9.94 -11.84
C LEU A 240 -4.73 9.02 -12.54
N ASP A 241 -5.67 8.41 -11.81
CA ASP A 241 -6.74 7.63 -12.42
C ASP A 241 -7.60 8.51 -13.35
N ILE A 242 -7.94 9.72 -12.91
CA ILE A 242 -8.69 10.71 -13.71
C ILE A 242 -7.87 11.22 -14.90
N GLU A 243 -6.60 11.60 -14.69
CA GLU A 243 -5.71 12.10 -15.75
C GLU A 243 -5.45 11.04 -16.83
N ASN A 244 -5.15 9.80 -16.44
CA ASN A 244 -4.98 8.69 -17.37
C ASN A 244 -6.26 8.40 -18.17
N THR A 245 -7.42 8.61 -17.56
CA THR A 245 -8.71 8.47 -18.22
C THR A 245 -8.90 9.51 -19.31
N LEU A 246 -8.51 10.76 -19.06
CA LEU A 246 -8.56 11.85 -20.04
C LEU A 246 -7.58 11.63 -21.19
N ASP A 247 -6.35 11.20 -20.90
CA ASP A 247 -5.31 10.93 -21.90
C ASP A 247 -5.66 9.73 -22.79
N SER A 248 -6.37 8.74 -22.23
CA SER A 248 -6.81 7.52 -22.92
C SER A 248 -8.13 7.70 -23.67
N ALA A 249 -8.59 8.92 -23.91
CA ALA A 249 -9.91 9.22 -24.47
C ALA A 249 -10.21 8.55 -25.84
N GLY A 250 -9.20 7.95 -26.50
CA GLY A 250 -9.33 7.13 -27.71
C GLY A 250 -9.57 5.63 -27.47
N ASP A 251 -9.22 5.12 -26.30
CA ASP A 251 -9.20 3.69 -26.01
C ASP A 251 -10.06 3.37 -24.78
N PHE A 252 -11.31 2.98 -24.99
CA PHE A 252 -12.24 2.59 -23.93
C PHE A 252 -11.88 1.19 -23.40
N GLY A 253 -10.77 1.11 -22.63
CA GLY A 253 -10.29 -0.11 -21.98
C GLY A 253 -10.82 -0.30 -20.56
N LYS A 254 -10.45 -1.43 -19.93
CA LYS A 254 -10.89 -1.82 -18.58
C LYS A 254 -10.41 -0.87 -17.45
N SER A 255 -9.40 -0.04 -17.72
CA SER A 255 -8.85 0.95 -16.77
C SER A 255 -9.44 2.35 -16.92
N PHE A 256 -10.38 2.56 -17.82
CA PHE A 256 -10.96 3.87 -18.07
C PHE A 256 -11.93 4.27 -16.95
N GLY A 257 -11.57 5.29 -16.16
CA GLY A 257 -12.40 5.81 -15.07
C GLY A 257 -12.69 4.78 -13.98
N ASN A 258 -11.66 4.05 -13.55
CA ASN A 258 -11.83 2.93 -12.63
C ASN A 258 -12.45 3.37 -11.30
N ASP A 259 -11.96 4.44 -10.70
CA ASP A 259 -12.47 4.95 -9.41
C ASP A 259 -13.94 5.42 -9.53
N ILE A 260 -14.33 6.00 -10.65
CA ILE A 260 -15.73 6.41 -10.91
C ILE A 260 -16.61 5.16 -11.06
N ARG A 261 -16.15 4.15 -11.81
CA ARG A 261 -16.89 2.89 -12.00
C ARG A 261 -17.09 2.12 -10.70
N GLU A 262 -16.10 2.15 -9.83
CA GLU A 262 -16.15 1.52 -8.52
C GLU A 262 -16.96 2.37 -7.51
N GLY A 263 -17.37 3.58 -7.87
CA GLY A 263 -18.15 4.47 -7.00
C GLY A 263 -17.33 4.99 -5.82
N LYS A 264 -15.98 5.07 -5.95
CA LYS A 264 -15.09 5.51 -4.89
C LYS A 264 -15.36 6.93 -4.44
N ARG A 265 -15.28 7.16 -3.14
CA ARG A 265 -15.37 8.47 -2.49
C ARG A 265 -13.98 9.11 -2.37
N THR A 266 -13.36 9.41 -3.54
CA THR A 266 -12.08 10.12 -3.57
C THR A 266 -12.24 11.56 -3.06
N LEU A 267 -11.11 12.20 -2.71
CA LEU A 267 -11.14 13.59 -2.25
C LEU A 267 -11.78 14.54 -3.29
N MET A 268 -11.55 14.30 -4.57
CA MET A 268 -12.16 15.05 -5.66
C MET A 268 -13.68 14.91 -5.68
N VAL A 269 -14.18 13.69 -5.51
CA VAL A 269 -15.62 13.41 -5.45
C VAL A 269 -16.26 14.10 -4.23
N ILE A 270 -15.62 14.00 -3.06
CA ILE A 270 -16.12 14.63 -1.82
C ILE A 270 -16.22 16.14 -2.02
N HIS A 271 -15.16 16.79 -2.51
CA HIS A 271 -15.15 18.23 -2.74
C HIS A 271 -16.20 18.65 -3.80
N ALA A 272 -16.34 17.88 -4.88
CA ALA A 272 -17.35 18.18 -5.91
C ALA A 272 -18.78 18.09 -5.37
N LEU A 273 -19.09 17.08 -4.55
CA LEU A 273 -20.42 16.95 -3.94
C LEU A 273 -20.74 18.07 -2.95
N GLU A 274 -19.73 18.69 -2.31
CA GLU A 274 -19.92 19.82 -1.41
C GLU A 274 -20.03 21.18 -2.13
N THR A 275 -19.43 21.33 -3.31
CA THR A 275 -19.26 22.64 -4.00
C THR A 275 -20.07 22.78 -5.28
N ALA A 276 -20.51 21.68 -5.89
CA ALA A 276 -21.30 21.70 -7.12
C ALA A 276 -22.70 22.29 -6.90
N GLU A 277 -23.31 22.78 -7.98
CA GLU A 277 -24.74 23.05 -8.01
C GLU A 277 -25.52 21.76 -7.75
N GLU A 278 -26.70 21.87 -7.10
CA GLU A 278 -27.52 20.72 -6.66
C GLU A 278 -27.75 19.69 -7.80
N SER A 279 -28.04 20.15 -9.02
CA SER A 279 -28.24 19.28 -10.19
C SER A 279 -27.00 18.48 -10.58
N ASN A 280 -25.81 19.06 -10.45
CA ASN A 280 -24.55 18.39 -10.76
C ASN A 280 -24.14 17.42 -9.65
N ALA A 281 -24.39 17.79 -8.39
CA ALA A 281 -24.16 16.90 -7.25
C ALA A 281 -25.07 15.65 -7.29
N GLU A 282 -26.38 15.85 -7.62
CA GLU A 282 -27.32 14.77 -7.84
C GLU A 282 -26.85 13.86 -9.01
N ARG A 283 -26.46 14.47 -10.13
CA ARG A 283 -26.01 13.71 -11.30
C ARG A 283 -24.71 12.93 -11.04
N LEU A 284 -23.74 13.53 -10.36
CA LEU A 284 -22.51 12.84 -9.95
C LEU A 284 -22.85 11.64 -9.06
N THR A 285 -23.76 11.82 -8.10
CA THR A 285 -24.22 10.74 -7.23
C THR A 285 -24.85 9.60 -8.03
N GLU A 286 -25.75 9.91 -8.99
CA GLU A 286 -26.36 8.90 -9.86
C GLU A 286 -25.33 8.09 -10.64
N ILE A 287 -24.28 8.76 -11.18
CA ILE A 287 -23.21 8.07 -11.91
C ILE A 287 -22.44 7.14 -10.99
N LEU A 288 -22.06 7.58 -9.79
CA LEU A 288 -21.31 6.78 -8.82
C LEU A 288 -22.14 5.61 -8.26
N GLU A 289 -23.46 5.69 -8.25
CA GLU A 289 -24.38 4.63 -7.81
C GLU A 289 -24.74 3.63 -8.90
N ALA A 290 -24.40 3.94 -10.15
CA ALA A 290 -24.74 3.07 -11.28
C ALA A 290 -23.95 1.75 -11.24
N ALA A 291 -24.62 0.63 -11.41
CA ALA A 291 -23.98 -0.68 -11.47
C ALA A 291 -23.02 -0.84 -12.67
N GLU A 292 -23.24 -0.09 -13.72
CA GLU A 292 -22.39 0.01 -14.90
C GLU A 292 -22.45 1.44 -15.43
N ASN A 293 -21.31 2.00 -15.79
CA ASN A 293 -21.22 3.32 -16.39
C ASN A 293 -20.83 3.23 -17.86
N SER A 294 -21.52 4.00 -18.68
CA SER A 294 -21.09 4.27 -20.05
C SER A 294 -19.87 5.19 -20.06
N ARG A 295 -19.15 5.23 -21.18
CA ARG A 295 -18.07 6.17 -21.38
C ARG A 295 -18.50 7.63 -21.18
N ASP A 296 -19.66 7.98 -21.73
CA ASP A 296 -20.17 9.35 -21.68
C ASP A 296 -20.49 9.76 -20.25
N GLU A 297 -21.00 8.87 -19.41
CA GLU A 297 -21.25 9.11 -17.98
C GLU A 297 -19.96 9.29 -17.19
N ILE A 298 -18.92 8.52 -17.47
CA ILE A 298 -17.60 8.72 -16.82
C ILE A 298 -17.03 10.08 -17.20
N LEU A 299 -17.10 10.47 -18.49
CA LEU A 299 -16.64 11.80 -18.94
C LEU A 299 -17.48 12.93 -18.34
N GLU A 300 -18.80 12.75 -18.18
CA GLU A 300 -19.68 13.69 -17.51
C GLU A 300 -19.28 13.86 -16.01
N ALA A 301 -18.99 12.78 -15.31
CA ALA A 301 -18.49 12.86 -13.94
C ALA A 301 -17.16 13.64 -13.86
N ILE A 302 -16.21 13.36 -14.78
CA ILE A 302 -14.94 14.09 -14.83
C ILE A 302 -15.17 15.59 -15.14
N ASP A 303 -16.09 15.93 -16.03
CA ASP A 303 -16.45 17.33 -16.32
C ASP A 303 -16.99 18.04 -15.06
N ILE A 304 -17.80 17.36 -14.26
CA ILE A 304 -18.26 17.90 -12.97
C ILE A 304 -17.05 18.12 -12.02
N LEU A 305 -16.11 17.18 -11.91
CA LEU A 305 -14.91 17.35 -11.10
C LEU A 305 -14.03 18.52 -11.57
N GLN A 306 -13.95 18.75 -12.89
CA GLN A 306 -13.21 19.87 -13.47
C GLN A 306 -13.91 21.22 -13.23
N THR A 307 -15.21 21.28 -13.46
CA THR A 307 -15.98 22.54 -13.32
C THR A 307 -16.16 23.00 -11.89
N THR A 308 -15.93 22.11 -10.91
CA THR A 308 -15.92 22.42 -9.48
C THR A 308 -14.52 22.67 -8.92
N ASP A 309 -13.49 22.74 -9.76
CA ASP A 309 -12.08 22.87 -9.39
C ASP A 309 -11.60 21.74 -8.42
N SER A 310 -12.31 20.61 -8.38
CA SER A 310 -12.07 19.54 -7.39
C SER A 310 -10.75 18.82 -7.62
N ILE A 311 -10.28 18.72 -8.87
CA ILE A 311 -8.99 18.13 -9.20
C ILE A 311 -7.85 19.03 -8.69
N ASP A 312 -7.95 20.34 -8.87
CA ASP A 312 -6.95 21.29 -8.38
C ASP A 312 -6.95 21.35 -6.86
N TYR A 313 -8.14 21.32 -6.23
CA TYR A 313 -8.25 21.18 -4.78
C TYR A 313 -7.51 19.95 -4.25
N ALA A 314 -7.74 18.77 -4.82
CA ALA A 314 -7.05 17.54 -4.42
C ALA A 314 -5.53 17.65 -4.62
N ARG A 315 -5.09 18.27 -5.73
CA ARG A 315 -3.66 18.49 -6.00
C ARG A 315 -3.00 19.40 -4.96
N ASP A 316 -3.70 20.47 -4.54
CA ASP A 316 -3.20 21.36 -3.50
C ASP A 316 -3.14 20.65 -2.15
N ARG A 317 -4.16 19.83 -1.80
CA ARG A 317 -4.13 19.00 -0.57
C ARG A 317 -2.99 17.99 -0.59
N ALA A 318 -2.71 17.34 -1.71
CA ALA A 318 -1.55 16.44 -1.85
C ALA A 318 -0.22 17.19 -1.60
N ARG A 319 -0.09 18.42 -2.09
CA ARG A 319 1.09 19.28 -1.82
C ARG A 319 1.21 19.68 -0.36
N ASP A 320 0.09 19.98 0.32
CA ASP A 320 0.08 20.30 1.75
C ASP A 320 0.60 19.11 2.57
N PHE A 321 0.14 17.89 2.29
CA PHE A 321 0.64 16.68 2.96
C PHE A 321 2.11 16.40 2.64
N SER A 322 2.56 16.62 1.41
CA SER A 322 3.96 16.52 1.05
C SER A 322 4.82 17.51 1.83
N SER A 323 4.35 18.74 1.98
CA SER A 323 5.06 19.76 2.75
C SER A 323 5.12 19.40 4.24
N ALA A 324 4.01 18.90 4.81
CA ALA A 324 3.97 18.41 6.18
C ALA A 324 4.91 17.21 6.40
N ALA A 325 4.97 16.27 5.43
CA ALA A 325 5.93 15.18 5.49
C ALA A 325 7.37 15.68 5.59
N ARG A 326 7.78 16.64 4.75
CA ARG A 326 9.13 17.21 4.80
C ARG A 326 9.41 17.92 6.13
N GLU A 327 8.45 18.68 6.67
CA GLU A 327 8.58 19.33 7.97
C GLU A 327 8.86 18.31 9.08
N HIS A 328 8.17 17.17 9.08
CA HIS A 328 8.46 16.09 10.03
C HIS A 328 9.87 15.53 9.86
N LEU A 329 10.32 15.34 8.62
CA LEU A 329 11.65 14.83 8.31
C LEU A 329 12.79 15.80 8.70
N GLU A 330 12.59 17.12 8.57
CA GLU A 330 13.57 18.15 8.99
C GLU A 330 13.93 18.08 10.47
N HIS A 331 13.07 17.47 11.29
CA HIS A 331 13.31 17.29 12.73
C HIS A 331 13.93 15.94 13.09
N VAL A 332 14.36 15.18 12.08
CA VAL A 332 15.03 13.88 12.23
C VAL A 332 16.44 14.00 11.66
N GLU A 333 17.45 13.80 12.50
CA GLU A 333 18.84 13.79 12.05
C GLU A 333 19.13 12.43 11.39
N LEU A 334 19.48 12.47 10.11
CA LEU A 334 19.85 11.29 9.33
C LEU A 334 21.23 11.51 8.70
N GLU A 335 22.06 10.47 8.72
CA GLU A 335 23.38 10.45 8.08
C GLU A 335 23.28 10.17 6.56
N ASN A 336 24.42 10.25 5.88
CA ASN A 336 24.60 9.78 4.49
C ASN A 336 23.64 10.41 3.46
N ASP A 337 23.28 11.69 3.61
CA ASP A 337 22.36 12.42 2.73
C ASP A 337 20.94 11.76 2.60
N ARG A 338 20.58 10.89 3.55
CA ARG A 338 19.29 10.16 3.51
C ARG A 338 18.08 11.08 3.68
N SER A 339 18.23 12.17 4.45
CA SER A 339 17.18 13.21 4.55
C SER A 339 16.81 13.77 3.17
N GLU A 340 17.81 14.10 2.34
CA GLU A 340 17.58 14.63 0.99
C GLU A 340 16.95 13.59 0.05
N GLN A 341 17.39 12.33 0.15
CA GLN A 341 16.82 11.24 -0.63
C GLN A 341 15.36 10.94 -0.26
N LEU A 342 15.01 10.93 1.04
CA LEU A 342 13.65 10.73 1.52
C LEU A 342 12.74 11.92 1.18
N ALA A 343 13.25 13.15 1.27
CA ALA A 343 12.54 14.33 0.81
C ALA A 343 12.26 14.27 -0.72
N SER A 344 13.25 13.86 -1.52
CA SER A 344 13.08 13.62 -2.96
C SER A 344 12.09 12.49 -3.26
N PHE A 345 12.00 11.48 -2.37
CA PHE A 345 10.99 10.43 -2.51
C PHE A 345 9.58 10.97 -2.33
N THR A 346 9.38 11.91 -1.41
CA THR A 346 8.09 12.57 -1.19
C THR A 346 7.63 13.33 -2.44
N ASP A 347 8.54 13.97 -3.18
CA ASP A 347 8.22 14.59 -4.47
C ASP A 347 7.87 13.57 -5.55
N TYR A 348 8.69 12.52 -5.65
CA TYR A 348 8.48 11.44 -6.62
C TYR A 348 7.13 10.75 -6.46
N VAL A 349 6.60 10.71 -5.25
CA VAL A 349 5.30 10.10 -4.93
C VAL A 349 4.14 10.89 -5.50
N ILE A 350 4.25 12.23 -5.56
CA ILE A 350 3.20 13.12 -6.09
C ILE A 350 3.36 13.30 -7.59
N ASP A 351 4.59 13.49 -8.06
CA ASP A 351 4.89 13.81 -9.46
C ASP A 351 5.69 12.67 -10.11
N ARG A 352 4.95 11.59 -10.50
CA ARG A 352 5.54 10.38 -11.10
C ARG A 352 6.17 10.59 -12.46
N ASN A 353 6.04 11.78 -13.03
CA ASN A 353 6.65 12.18 -14.30
C ASN A 353 8.05 12.80 -14.14
N VAL A 354 8.56 12.98 -12.92
CA VAL A 354 9.90 13.52 -12.62
C VAL A 354 10.96 12.43 -12.51
#